data_4a72c1f16fb096f10b4e64079e119fc7
#
_entry.id   4a72c1f16fb096f10b4e64079e119fc7
#
_cell.length_a   1.000
_cell.length_b   1.000
_cell.length_c   1.000
_cell.angle_alpha   90.00
_cell.angle_beta   90.00
_cell.angle_gamma   90.00
#
_symmetry.space_group_name_H-M   'P 1'
#
loop_
_entity.id
_entity.type
_entity.pdbx_description
1 polymer ?
#
loop_
_entity_poly.entity_id
_entity_poly.type
_entity_poly.pdbx_seq_one_letter_code
_entity_poly.pdbx_strand_id
1 'polypeptide(L)'
;MISPVEIHQVLTDYLDAHPEEKGTLAPLSDLLGLGVRVTSRMDFRGHVTAGAVVVNELDQVLHIHHRGLNRWLLPGGHLETADSTLIGAALRELDEETGIKPTAVDTLRAGPIHIDVHSIPANEAKGEPVHPHYDCRYIFRASSAGVLALQAEEVTDSSWRLVSEIADETLRQRVAAALRP
;
A
#
# COMPACT_ATOMS: atom_id res chain seq x y z
N MET A 1 0.05 -11.71 -13.52
CA MET A 1 1.28 -11.04 -13.03
C MET A 1 1.31 -9.61 -13.54
N ILE A 2 1.50 -8.65 -12.67
CA ILE A 2 1.64 -7.23 -13.01
C ILE A 2 2.85 -7.04 -13.91
N SER A 3 2.69 -6.31 -15.00
CA SER A 3 3.76 -6.06 -15.96
C SER A 3 4.64 -4.86 -15.53
N PRO A 4 5.94 -4.85 -15.87
CA PRO A 4 6.77 -3.66 -15.66
C PRO A 4 6.23 -2.40 -16.35
N VAL A 5 5.54 -2.57 -17.47
CA VAL A 5 4.90 -1.47 -18.22
C VAL A 5 3.78 -0.84 -17.39
N GLU A 6 2.97 -1.64 -16.72
CA GLU A 6 1.91 -1.13 -15.83
C GLU A 6 2.48 -0.33 -14.66
N ILE A 7 3.53 -0.85 -14.00
CA ILE A 7 4.18 -0.11 -12.90
C ILE A 7 4.77 1.20 -13.41
N HIS A 8 5.41 1.18 -14.57
CA HIS A 8 5.95 2.39 -15.18
C HIS A 8 4.86 3.42 -15.49
N GLN A 9 3.70 2.97 -16.02
CA GLN A 9 2.57 3.86 -16.29
C GLN A 9 2.01 4.46 -15.01
N VAL A 10 1.77 3.63 -13.98
CA VAL A 10 1.29 4.11 -12.66
C VAL A 10 2.26 5.12 -12.05
N LEU A 11 3.56 4.86 -12.11
CA LEU A 11 4.57 5.77 -11.61
C LEU A 11 4.58 7.09 -12.40
N THR A 12 4.47 7.04 -13.73
CA THR A 12 4.43 8.22 -14.59
C THR A 12 3.21 9.08 -14.27
N ASP A 13 2.01 8.50 -14.28
CA ASP A 13 0.77 9.20 -13.97
C ASP A 13 0.79 9.82 -12.56
N TYR A 14 1.39 9.11 -11.61
CA TYR A 14 1.57 9.60 -10.24
C TYR A 14 2.52 10.80 -10.19
N LEU A 15 3.68 10.74 -10.86
CA LEU A 15 4.66 11.80 -10.88
C LEU A 15 4.22 13.04 -11.70
N ASP A 16 3.32 12.85 -12.66
CA ASP A 16 2.69 13.98 -13.37
C ASP A 16 1.75 14.77 -12.43
N ALA A 17 1.07 14.07 -11.51
CA ALA A 17 0.24 14.69 -10.48
C ALA A 17 1.05 15.21 -9.27
N HIS A 18 2.24 14.64 -9.02
CA HIS A 18 3.09 14.90 -7.84
C HIS A 18 4.56 15.12 -8.24
N PRO A 19 4.87 16.16 -9.03
CA PRO A 19 6.22 16.38 -9.54
C PRO A 19 7.26 16.65 -8.45
N GLU A 20 6.82 17.06 -7.27
CA GLU A 20 7.68 17.25 -6.09
C GLU A 20 8.33 15.95 -5.59
N GLU A 21 7.73 14.80 -5.90
CA GLU A 21 8.24 13.48 -5.46
C GLU A 21 9.21 12.82 -6.45
N LYS A 22 9.52 13.48 -7.57
CA LYS A 22 10.45 12.94 -8.57
C LYS A 22 11.80 12.52 -7.99
N GLY A 23 12.34 13.30 -7.05
CA GLY A 23 13.61 12.97 -6.40
C GLY A 23 13.53 11.70 -5.54
N THR A 24 12.47 11.57 -4.76
CA THR A 24 12.23 10.40 -3.86
C THR A 24 12.01 9.13 -4.66
N LEU A 25 11.30 9.21 -5.80
CA LEU A 25 10.93 8.06 -6.64
C LEU A 25 11.91 7.81 -7.80
N ALA A 26 12.98 8.64 -7.96
CA ALA A 26 14.00 8.43 -8.98
C ALA A 26 14.63 7.02 -8.93
N PRO A 27 14.96 6.45 -7.75
CA PRO A 27 15.52 5.10 -7.70
C PRO A 27 14.59 4.03 -8.27
N LEU A 28 13.26 4.14 -8.07
CA LEU A 28 12.30 3.22 -8.68
C LEU A 28 12.27 3.37 -10.20
N SER A 29 12.29 4.61 -10.70
CA SER A 29 12.38 4.90 -12.15
C SER A 29 13.62 4.28 -12.75
N ASP A 30 14.78 4.41 -12.09
CA ASP A 30 16.06 3.85 -12.53
C ASP A 30 16.01 2.30 -12.58
N LEU A 31 15.44 1.65 -11.53
CA LEU A 31 15.27 0.20 -11.49
C LEU A 31 14.41 -0.30 -12.66
N LEU A 32 13.30 0.40 -12.95
CA LEU A 32 12.43 0.09 -14.08
C LEU A 32 13.16 0.27 -15.42
N GLY A 33 13.92 1.35 -15.57
CA GLY A 33 14.74 1.63 -16.76
C GLY A 33 15.83 0.57 -16.99
N LEU A 34 16.35 -0.04 -15.93
CA LEU A 34 17.33 -1.14 -15.98
C LEU A 34 16.68 -2.51 -16.20
N GLY A 35 15.35 -2.59 -16.34
CA GLY A 35 14.62 -3.86 -16.49
C GLY A 35 14.61 -4.74 -15.25
N VAL A 36 14.77 -4.14 -14.07
CA VAL A 36 14.71 -4.87 -12.79
C VAL A 36 13.28 -5.37 -12.57
N ARG A 37 13.15 -6.60 -12.04
CA ARG A 37 11.86 -7.17 -11.69
C ARG A 37 11.37 -6.62 -10.34
N VAL A 38 10.99 -5.34 -10.32
CA VAL A 38 10.50 -4.67 -9.10
C VAL A 38 9.21 -5.26 -8.50
N THR A 39 8.57 -6.22 -9.19
CA THR A 39 7.43 -7.01 -8.68
C THR A 39 7.86 -8.20 -7.83
N SER A 40 9.16 -8.51 -7.77
CA SER A 40 9.67 -9.66 -7.04
C SER A 40 10.16 -9.24 -5.66
N ARG A 41 9.54 -9.77 -4.61
CA ARG A 41 10.03 -9.60 -3.22
C ARG A 41 11.46 -10.09 -2.99
N MET A 42 12.00 -10.87 -3.93
CA MET A 42 13.38 -11.37 -3.89
C MET A 42 14.38 -10.41 -4.55
N ASP A 43 13.93 -9.29 -5.09
CA ASP A 43 14.83 -8.27 -5.62
C ASP A 43 15.14 -7.22 -4.54
N PHE A 44 16.27 -7.40 -3.87
CA PHE A 44 16.68 -6.53 -2.76
C PHE A 44 17.32 -5.22 -3.19
N ARG A 45 17.35 -4.90 -4.48
CA ARG A 45 17.63 -3.52 -4.94
C ARG A 45 16.43 -2.61 -4.66
N GLY A 46 15.26 -3.21 -4.51
CA GLY A 46 14.01 -2.59 -4.17
C GLY A 46 12.85 -3.22 -4.93
N HIS A 47 11.69 -3.31 -4.30
CA HIS A 47 10.50 -3.83 -4.94
C HIS A 47 9.23 -3.09 -4.52
N VAL A 48 8.22 -3.21 -5.37
CA VAL A 48 6.92 -2.58 -5.19
C VAL A 48 6.05 -3.45 -4.30
N THR A 49 5.33 -2.79 -3.39
CA THR A 49 4.24 -3.34 -2.59
C THR A 49 2.95 -2.59 -2.87
N ALA A 50 1.83 -3.11 -2.41
CA ALA A 50 0.54 -2.48 -2.59
C ALA A 50 -0.22 -2.43 -1.27
N GLY A 51 -0.76 -1.26 -0.92
CA GLY A 51 -1.48 -1.03 0.33
C GLY A 51 -2.84 -0.38 0.13
N ALA A 52 -3.73 -0.59 1.10
CA ALA A 52 -5.09 -0.07 1.13
C ALA A 52 -5.26 0.98 2.25
N VAL A 53 -5.65 2.18 1.86
CA VAL A 53 -6.15 3.21 2.78
C VAL A 53 -7.67 3.10 2.75
N VAL A 54 -8.25 2.46 3.74
CA VAL A 54 -9.71 2.27 3.80
C VAL A 54 -10.31 3.29 4.76
N VAL A 55 -11.26 4.09 4.26
CA VAL A 55 -12.00 5.08 5.06
C VAL A 55 -13.45 4.65 5.25
N ASN A 56 -14.01 4.91 6.42
CA ASN A 56 -15.41 4.63 6.72
C ASN A 56 -16.31 5.87 6.50
N GLU A 57 -17.58 5.74 6.83
CA GLU A 57 -18.61 6.81 6.75
C GLU A 57 -18.37 7.95 7.74
N LEU A 58 -17.51 7.77 8.74
CA LEU A 58 -17.10 8.78 9.73
C LEU A 58 -15.73 9.40 9.39
N ASP A 59 -15.21 9.15 8.18
CA ASP A 59 -13.89 9.57 7.72
C ASP A 59 -12.73 9.10 8.64
N GLN A 60 -12.92 7.92 9.26
CA GLN A 60 -11.86 7.23 10.00
C GLN A 60 -11.15 6.24 9.08
N VAL A 61 -9.87 5.97 9.33
CA VAL A 61 -9.01 5.11 8.55
C VAL A 61 -8.78 3.79 9.28
N LEU A 62 -8.97 2.68 8.57
CA LEU A 62 -8.71 1.34 9.09
C LEU A 62 -7.20 1.14 9.28
N HIS A 63 -6.82 0.73 10.48
CA HIS A 63 -5.49 0.25 10.81
C HIS A 63 -5.59 -1.18 11.33
N ILE A 64 -4.56 -1.97 11.04
CA ILE A 64 -4.36 -3.31 11.57
C ILE A 64 -3.16 -3.33 12.51
N HIS A 65 -3.21 -4.14 13.55
CA HIS A 65 -2.06 -4.38 14.41
C HIS A 65 -1.30 -5.60 13.92
N HIS A 66 -0.17 -5.37 13.23
CA HIS A 66 0.63 -6.42 12.62
C HIS A 66 1.43 -7.18 13.68
N ARG A 67 1.19 -8.50 13.81
CA ARG A 67 1.78 -9.38 14.83
C ARG A 67 3.30 -9.36 14.83
N GLY A 68 3.91 -9.59 13.67
CA GLY A 68 5.37 -9.74 13.54
C GLY A 68 6.14 -8.45 13.81
N LEU A 69 5.55 -7.28 13.49
CA LEU A 69 6.17 -5.98 13.69
C LEU A 69 5.73 -5.29 14.99
N ASN A 70 4.70 -5.83 15.66
CA ASN A 70 4.09 -5.23 16.86
C ASN A 70 3.76 -3.74 16.68
N ARG A 71 3.15 -3.39 15.56
CA ARG A 71 2.86 -2.01 15.16
C ARG A 71 1.51 -1.91 14.48
N TRP A 72 0.90 -0.73 14.59
CA TRP A 72 -0.28 -0.36 13.83
C TRP A 72 0.14 0.11 12.44
N LEU A 73 -0.41 -0.52 11.40
CA LEU A 73 -0.12 -0.27 10.00
C LEU A 73 -1.43 -0.16 9.20
N LEU A 74 -1.33 0.33 7.99
CA LEU A 74 -2.39 0.18 7.00
C LEU A 74 -2.31 -1.23 6.40
N PRO A 75 -3.44 -1.84 5.98
CA PRO A 75 -3.42 -3.10 5.26
C PRO A 75 -2.58 -3.03 4.00
N GLY A 76 -1.80 -4.08 3.72
CA GLY A 76 -0.97 -4.14 2.52
C GLY A 76 0.21 -5.09 2.62
N GLY A 77 0.76 -5.45 1.46
CA GLY A 77 1.86 -6.40 1.40
C GLY A 77 2.48 -6.55 0.01
N HIS A 78 3.13 -7.69 -0.20
CA HIS A 78 3.88 -7.96 -1.42
C HIS A 78 2.98 -8.35 -2.60
N LEU A 79 3.45 -8.01 -3.79
CA LEU A 79 2.79 -8.44 -5.01
C LEU A 79 2.95 -9.95 -5.22
N GLU A 80 1.89 -10.59 -5.67
CA GLU A 80 1.87 -12.00 -6.01
C GLU A 80 1.81 -12.24 -7.53
N THR A 81 2.17 -13.45 -7.94
CA THR A 81 2.14 -13.85 -9.36
C THR A 81 0.73 -13.80 -9.94
N ALA A 82 -0.28 -14.02 -9.11
CA ALA A 82 -1.69 -13.99 -9.50
C ALA A 82 -2.23 -12.57 -9.68
N ASP A 83 -1.59 -11.56 -9.10
CA ASP A 83 -2.03 -10.18 -9.21
C ASP A 83 -1.94 -9.70 -10.66
N SER A 84 -3.00 -9.07 -11.13
CA SER A 84 -3.09 -8.50 -12.49
C SER A 84 -2.88 -6.98 -12.51
N THR A 85 -3.17 -6.30 -11.38
CA THR A 85 -3.01 -4.85 -11.22
C THR A 85 -2.55 -4.50 -9.80
N LEU A 86 -1.90 -3.34 -9.63
CA LEU A 86 -1.49 -2.86 -8.30
C LEU A 86 -2.68 -2.61 -7.38
N ILE A 87 -3.76 -2.03 -7.88
CA ILE A 87 -4.99 -1.83 -7.11
C ILE A 87 -5.65 -3.17 -6.74
N GLY A 88 -5.57 -4.17 -7.63
CA GLY A 88 -6.04 -5.52 -7.35
C GLY A 88 -5.24 -6.19 -6.23
N ALA A 89 -3.91 -6.00 -6.21
CA ALA A 89 -3.05 -6.48 -5.14
C ALA A 89 -3.41 -5.82 -3.80
N ALA A 90 -3.63 -4.50 -3.77
CA ALA A 90 -4.08 -3.79 -2.56
C ALA A 90 -5.42 -4.32 -2.04
N LEU A 91 -6.36 -4.65 -2.93
CA LEU A 91 -7.66 -5.24 -2.57
C LEU A 91 -7.54 -6.68 -2.07
N ARG A 92 -6.62 -7.48 -2.63
CA ARG A 92 -6.33 -8.83 -2.15
C ARG A 92 -5.76 -8.80 -0.73
N GLU A 93 -4.74 -7.96 -0.50
CA GLU A 93 -4.14 -7.79 0.84
C GLU A 93 -5.19 -7.32 1.87
N LEU A 94 -6.05 -6.37 1.49
CA LEU A 94 -7.15 -5.93 2.34
C LEU A 94 -8.08 -7.10 2.72
N ASP A 95 -8.47 -7.93 1.75
CA ASP A 95 -9.32 -9.10 2.00
C ASP A 95 -8.61 -10.13 2.88
N GLU A 96 -7.35 -10.45 2.60
CA GLU A 96 -6.57 -11.43 3.36
C GLU A 96 -6.40 -11.00 4.81
N GLU A 97 -6.01 -9.76 5.08
CA GLU A 97 -5.71 -9.28 6.42
C GLU A 97 -6.96 -8.93 7.25
N THR A 98 -8.06 -8.52 6.61
CA THR A 98 -9.23 -7.96 7.31
C THR A 98 -10.56 -8.66 7.01
N GLY A 99 -10.62 -9.47 5.95
CA GLY A 99 -11.85 -10.08 5.47
C GLY A 99 -12.77 -9.12 4.70
N ILE A 100 -12.40 -7.85 4.51
CA ILE A 100 -13.17 -6.90 3.70
C ILE A 100 -13.04 -7.27 2.23
N LYS A 101 -14.13 -7.73 1.64
CA LYS A 101 -14.14 -8.17 0.25
C LYS A 101 -14.01 -6.99 -0.73
N PRO A 102 -13.32 -7.18 -1.89
CA PRO A 102 -13.24 -6.15 -2.93
C PRO A 102 -14.60 -5.59 -3.38
N THR A 103 -15.65 -6.42 -3.31
CA THR A 103 -17.02 -6.01 -3.65
C THR A 103 -17.73 -5.18 -2.57
N ALA A 104 -17.12 -5.04 -1.39
CA ALA A 104 -17.65 -4.29 -0.25
C ALA A 104 -16.99 -2.90 -0.11
N VAL A 105 -16.16 -2.52 -1.06
CA VAL A 105 -15.49 -1.21 -1.05
C VAL A 105 -15.73 -0.45 -2.35
N ASP A 106 -15.81 0.87 -2.24
CA ASP A 106 -15.81 1.79 -3.38
C ASP A 106 -14.41 2.37 -3.55
N THR A 107 -13.88 2.31 -4.78
CA THR A 107 -12.62 2.95 -5.13
C THR A 107 -12.79 4.45 -5.26
N LEU A 108 -12.09 5.23 -4.45
CA LEU A 108 -12.20 6.70 -4.49
C LEU A 108 -11.31 7.34 -5.57
N ARG A 109 -10.22 6.68 -5.95
CA ARG A 109 -9.29 7.13 -7.01
C ARG A 109 -8.73 5.96 -7.78
N ALA A 110 -8.59 6.11 -9.11
CA ALA A 110 -8.04 5.06 -9.98
C ALA A 110 -6.54 4.82 -9.74
N GLY A 111 -5.76 5.88 -9.49
CA GLY A 111 -4.33 5.80 -9.18
C GLY A 111 -4.04 5.79 -7.68
N PRO A 112 -2.80 5.47 -7.28
CA PRO A 112 -2.40 5.52 -5.88
C PRO A 112 -2.53 6.94 -5.32
N ILE A 113 -3.01 7.04 -4.09
CA ILE A 113 -3.07 8.31 -3.37
C ILE A 113 -1.69 8.74 -2.87
N HIS A 114 -0.81 7.75 -2.62
CA HIS A 114 0.56 7.95 -2.19
C HIS A 114 1.42 6.77 -2.61
N ILE A 115 2.69 7.05 -2.96
CA ILE A 115 3.74 6.02 -3.10
C ILE A 115 4.77 6.30 -2.00
N ASP A 116 4.68 5.52 -0.92
CA ASP A 116 5.60 5.63 0.21
C ASP A 116 6.91 4.90 -0.09
N VAL A 117 8.03 5.51 0.27
CA VAL A 117 9.36 4.89 0.14
C VAL A 117 9.95 4.72 1.53
N HIS A 118 10.08 3.49 1.96
CA HIS A 118 10.68 3.19 3.25
C HIS A 118 11.65 2.02 3.18
N SER A 119 12.60 2.00 4.12
CA SER A 119 13.61 0.96 4.20
C SER A 119 13.13 -0.19 5.09
N ILE A 120 13.24 -1.41 4.58
CA ILE A 120 13.03 -2.63 5.36
C ILE A 120 14.36 -3.02 5.99
N PRO A 121 14.42 -3.22 7.32
CA PRO A 121 15.64 -3.67 7.98
C PRO A 121 16.01 -5.09 7.56
N ALA A 122 17.31 -5.40 7.66
CA ALA A 122 17.79 -6.76 7.39
C ALA A 122 17.08 -7.79 8.29
N ASN A 123 16.77 -8.94 7.71
CA ASN A 123 16.26 -10.11 8.43
C ASN A 123 17.17 -11.32 8.13
N GLU A 124 18.15 -11.55 8.99
CA GLU A 124 19.13 -12.63 8.82
C GLU A 124 18.48 -14.02 8.79
N ALA A 125 17.39 -14.21 9.55
CA ALA A 125 16.68 -15.50 9.57
C ALA A 125 16.04 -15.85 8.22
N LYS A 126 15.73 -14.84 7.42
CA LYS A 126 15.18 -14.99 6.06
C LYS A 126 16.21 -14.77 4.96
N GLY A 127 17.46 -14.39 5.30
CA GLY A 127 18.49 -14.02 4.33
C GLY A 127 18.16 -12.73 3.55
N GLU A 128 17.39 -11.84 4.15
CA GLU A 128 16.95 -10.59 3.54
C GLU A 128 17.89 -9.44 3.98
N PRO A 129 18.64 -8.80 3.08
CA PRO A 129 19.41 -7.60 3.41
C PRO A 129 18.49 -6.37 3.59
N VAL A 130 19.04 -5.26 4.06
CA VAL A 130 18.35 -3.96 4.03
C VAL A 130 17.99 -3.62 2.58
N HIS A 131 16.73 -3.25 2.34
CA HIS A 131 16.25 -2.90 1.01
C HIS A 131 15.06 -1.93 1.07
N PRO A 132 14.83 -1.12 0.02
CA PRO A 132 13.68 -0.24 -0.04
C PRO A 132 12.42 -0.97 -0.52
N HIS A 133 11.28 -0.63 0.09
CA HIS A 133 9.94 -0.85 -0.46
C HIS A 133 9.41 0.43 -1.10
N TYR A 134 8.67 0.27 -2.19
CA TYR A 134 7.90 1.32 -2.86
C TYR A 134 6.42 0.93 -2.74
N ASP A 135 5.76 1.45 -1.71
CA ASP A 135 4.42 1.03 -1.32
C ASP A 135 3.36 1.89 -2.01
N CYS A 136 2.70 1.33 -3.03
CA CYS A 136 1.63 1.98 -3.79
C CYS A 136 0.32 1.89 -3.01
N ARG A 137 -0.10 2.98 -2.35
CA ARG A 137 -1.29 3.05 -1.50
C ARG A 137 -2.49 3.56 -2.27
N TYR A 138 -3.56 2.76 -2.29
CA TYR A 138 -4.84 3.09 -2.92
C TYR A 138 -5.89 3.42 -1.87
N ILE A 139 -6.80 4.36 -2.17
CA ILE A 139 -7.83 4.79 -1.23
C ILE A 139 -9.19 4.22 -1.61
N PHE A 140 -9.86 3.64 -0.62
CA PHE A 140 -11.16 2.99 -0.73
C PHE A 140 -12.11 3.50 0.35
N ARG A 141 -13.41 3.40 0.10
CA ARG A 141 -14.44 3.61 1.11
C ARG A 141 -15.14 2.30 1.42
N ALA A 142 -15.31 2.00 2.72
CA ALA A 142 -16.04 0.84 3.21
C ALA A 142 -16.94 1.24 4.37
N SER A 143 -18.00 0.45 4.63
CA SER A 143 -18.82 0.62 5.84
C SER A 143 -18.09 0.08 7.08
N SER A 144 -18.14 0.82 8.18
CA SER A 144 -17.62 0.34 9.48
C SER A 144 -18.52 -0.70 10.15
N ALA A 145 -19.73 -0.92 9.63
CA ALA A 145 -20.70 -1.86 10.21
C ALA A 145 -20.36 -3.33 9.90
N GLY A 146 -19.41 -3.61 9.00
CA GLY A 146 -18.97 -4.95 8.65
C GLY A 146 -18.18 -5.61 9.80
N VAL A 147 -18.41 -6.91 10.03
CA VAL A 147 -17.57 -7.70 10.94
C VAL A 147 -16.27 -8.01 10.20
N LEU A 148 -15.14 -7.59 10.79
CA LEU A 148 -13.82 -7.91 10.26
C LEU A 148 -13.45 -9.35 10.61
N ALA A 149 -12.89 -10.08 9.64
CA ALA A 149 -12.37 -11.43 9.82
C ALA A 149 -10.85 -11.38 9.68
N LEU A 150 -10.16 -11.03 10.79
CA LEU A 150 -8.71 -10.83 10.79
C LEU A 150 -7.96 -12.14 10.55
N GLN A 151 -6.93 -12.09 9.72
CA GLN A 151 -5.99 -13.20 9.53
C GLN A 151 -5.10 -13.34 10.77
N ALA A 152 -5.45 -14.26 11.65
CA ALA A 152 -4.84 -14.40 12.98
C ALA A 152 -3.33 -14.68 12.98
N GLU A 153 -2.77 -15.16 11.87
CA GLU A 153 -1.34 -15.42 11.70
C GLU A 153 -0.54 -14.12 11.63
N GLU A 154 -1.08 -13.08 10.99
CA GLU A 154 -0.37 -11.82 10.72
C GLU A 154 -0.97 -10.63 11.46
N VAL A 155 -2.28 -10.63 11.73
CA VAL A 155 -3.02 -9.52 12.33
C VAL A 155 -3.60 -9.92 13.68
N THR A 156 -3.32 -9.13 14.72
CA THR A 156 -3.81 -9.39 16.08
C THR A 156 -5.00 -8.54 16.46
N ASP A 157 -5.19 -7.38 15.81
CA ASP A 157 -6.26 -6.43 16.10
C ASP A 157 -6.49 -5.49 14.93
N SER A 158 -7.60 -4.76 14.93
CA SER A 158 -7.90 -3.72 13.96
C SER A 158 -8.62 -2.55 14.64
N SER A 159 -8.44 -1.35 14.10
CA SER A 159 -9.05 -0.13 14.66
C SER A 159 -9.31 0.90 13.57
N TRP A 160 -10.49 1.51 13.65
CA TRP A 160 -10.80 2.72 12.90
C TRP A 160 -10.23 3.93 13.67
N ARG A 161 -9.33 4.68 13.03
CA ARG A 161 -8.60 5.79 13.64
C ARG A 161 -8.85 7.09 12.88
N LEU A 162 -8.68 8.20 13.56
CA LEU A 162 -8.79 9.51 12.90
C LEU A 162 -7.71 9.67 11.82
N VAL A 163 -8.04 10.37 10.74
CA VAL A 163 -7.04 10.73 9.70
C VAL A 163 -5.82 11.42 10.30
N SER A 164 -6.01 12.22 11.37
CA SER A 164 -4.93 12.90 12.07
C SER A 164 -3.91 11.95 12.75
N GLU A 165 -4.26 10.69 12.93
CA GLU A 165 -3.37 9.67 13.52
C GLU A 165 -2.50 8.95 12.47
N ILE A 166 -2.70 9.22 11.17
CA ILE A 166 -1.78 8.75 10.12
C ILE A 166 -0.43 9.40 10.37
N ALA A 167 0.61 8.56 10.58
CA ALA A 167 1.95 9.02 10.93
C ALA A 167 2.62 9.79 9.76
N ASP A 168 2.45 9.29 8.54
CA ASP A 168 2.96 9.92 7.33
C ASP A 168 2.17 11.20 7.02
N GLU A 169 2.87 12.34 7.03
CA GLU A 169 2.23 13.64 6.84
C GLU A 169 1.69 13.84 5.43
N THR A 170 2.43 13.40 4.42
CA THR A 170 2.01 13.51 3.02
C THR A 170 0.76 12.70 2.76
N LEU A 171 0.74 11.45 3.21
CA LEU A 171 -0.45 10.61 3.11
C LEU A 171 -1.62 11.22 3.88
N ARG A 172 -1.41 11.68 5.10
CA ARG A 172 -2.45 12.33 5.92
C ARG A 172 -3.11 13.51 5.21
N GLN A 173 -2.31 14.40 4.62
CA GLN A 173 -2.82 15.56 3.89
C GLN A 173 -3.61 15.14 2.65
N ARG A 174 -3.15 14.14 1.90
CA ARG A 174 -3.81 13.62 0.72
C ARG A 174 -5.12 12.91 1.03
N VAL A 175 -5.14 12.10 2.08
CA VAL A 175 -6.39 11.47 2.55
C VAL A 175 -7.39 12.55 2.96
N ALA A 176 -6.97 13.53 3.78
CA ALA A 176 -7.83 14.62 4.17
C ALA A 176 -8.35 15.44 2.97
N ALA A 177 -7.54 15.61 1.92
CA ALA A 177 -7.96 16.28 0.70
C ALA A 177 -8.95 15.44 -0.12
N ALA A 178 -8.77 14.13 -0.17
CA ALA A 178 -9.65 13.21 -0.91
C ALA A 178 -11.05 13.04 -0.27
N LEU A 179 -11.17 13.36 1.02
CA LEU A 179 -12.43 13.29 1.78
C LEU A 179 -13.23 14.60 1.78
N ARG A 180 -12.67 15.67 1.24
CA ARG A 180 -13.41 16.93 1.08
C ARG A 180 -14.45 16.79 -0.02
N PRO A 181 -15.68 17.28 0.19
CA PRO A 181 -16.75 17.25 -0.80
C PRO A 181 -16.42 18.09 -2.04
#